data_7bd9bb84a787cca0a20bac894a24cfa2
#
_entry.id   7bd9bb84a787cca0a20bac894a24cfa2
#
_cell.length_a   1.000
_cell.length_b   1.000
_cell.length_c   1.000
_cell.angle_alpha   90.00
_cell.angle_beta   90.00
_cell.angle_gamma   90.00
#
_symmetry.space_group_name_H-M   'P 1'
#
loop_
_entity.id
_entity.type
_entity.pdbx_description
1 polymer ?
#
loop_
_entity_poly.entity_id
_entity_poly.type
_entity_poly.pdbx_seq_one_letter_code
_entity_poly.pdbx_strand_id
1 'polypeptide(L)'
;EFRRVLFRSLRDGKAPVILAVNKVDNVQEKADLLPHLQFLASQMNFLDIVPISAETGLNVDTVAGIVRKHLPEAIHHFPEDYITDRSQRFMASEIIREKLMRFLGAELPYSVTVEIERFISNERGGYDINGLILVEREGQKKMVIGNKGAKIKTIGIEARKDMQEMFEAPVHLELWVKVKSGWADDERALRSLGYV
;
A
#
# COMPACT_ATOMS: atom_id res chain seq x y z
N GLU A 1 -4.79 22.36 -9.30
CA GLU A 1 -5.21 21.73 -10.58
C GLU A 1 -5.61 20.25 -10.40
N PHE A 2 -4.80 19.45 -9.75
CA PHE A 2 -5.05 18.02 -9.54
C PHE A 2 -6.41 17.73 -8.84
N ARG A 3 -6.80 18.53 -7.85
CA ARG A 3 -8.09 18.40 -7.14
C ARG A 3 -9.31 18.63 -8.05
N ARG A 4 -9.21 19.57 -9.01
CA ARG A 4 -10.30 19.84 -9.95
C ARG A 4 -10.54 18.71 -10.94
N VAL A 5 -9.47 18.04 -11.37
CA VAL A 5 -9.56 16.93 -12.33
C VAL A 5 -10.23 15.72 -11.68
N LEU A 6 -9.88 15.36 -10.44
CA LEU A 6 -10.43 14.20 -9.74
C LEU A 6 -11.97 14.31 -9.59
N PHE A 7 -12.46 15.44 -9.07
CA PHE A 7 -13.92 15.63 -8.91
C PHE A 7 -14.66 15.71 -10.24
N ARG A 8 -14.04 16.20 -11.30
CA ARG A 8 -14.65 16.23 -12.63
C ARG A 8 -14.90 14.84 -13.17
N SER A 9 -13.91 13.96 -13.09
CA SER A 9 -14.04 12.57 -13.56
C SER A 9 -15.10 11.79 -12.77
N LEU A 10 -15.25 12.05 -11.47
CA LEU A 10 -16.25 11.39 -10.62
C LEU A 10 -17.67 11.89 -10.86
N ARG A 11 -17.86 13.19 -11.24
CA ARG A 11 -19.18 13.78 -11.50
C ARG A 11 -19.89 13.16 -12.68
N ASP A 12 -19.14 12.75 -13.69
CA ASP A 12 -19.67 12.15 -14.93
C ASP A 12 -19.99 10.66 -14.76
N GLY A 13 -19.61 10.06 -13.62
CA GLY A 13 -19.86 8.67 -13.29
C GLY A 13 -21.30 8.43 -12.78
N LYS A 14 -21.88 7.28 -13.14
CA LYS A 14 -23.22 6.87 -12.67
C LYS A 14 -23.18 6.19 -11.30
N ALA A 15 -22.01 5.75 -10.85
CA ALA A 15 -21.86 5.06 -9.58
C ALA A 15 -21.94 6.05 -8.40
N PRO A 16 -22.59 5.66 -7.28
CA PRO A 16 -22.58 6.47 -6.07
C PRO A 16 -21.15 6.59 -5.51
N VAL A 17 -20.79 7.79 -5.06
CA VAL A 17 -19.43 8.09 -4.59
C VAL A 17 -19.44 8.31 -3.09
N ILE A 18 -18.62 7.56 -2.36
CA ILE A 18 -18.34 7.78 -0.93
C ILE A 18 -16.98 8.49 -0.82
N LEU A 19 -16.92 9.53 -0.01
CA LEU A 19 -15.70 10.24 0.29
C LEU A 19 -15.16 9.82 1.65
N ALA A 20 -14.05 9.08 1.67
CA ALA A 20 -13.31 8.75 2.87
C ALA A 20 -12.18 9.77 3.10
N VAL A 21 -12.32 10.60 4.13
CA VAL A 21 -11.31 11.62 4.51
C VAL A 21 -10.36 11.01 5.53
N ASN A 22 -9.18 10.59 5.06
CA ASN A 22 -8.22 9.83 5.86
C ASN A 22 -7.26 10.73 6.68
N LYS A 23 -6.59 10.10 7.66
CA LYS A 23 -5.59 10.69 8.57
C LYS A 23 -6.18 11.69 9.56
N VAL A 24 -7.42 11.46 10.01
CA VAL A 24 -8.04 12.34 11.02
C VAL A 24 -7.43 12.19 12.42
N ASP A 25 -6.63 11.16 12.63
CA ASP A 25 -5.78 10.97 13.81
C ASP A 25 -4.73 12.07 13.97
N ASN A 26 -4.27 12.67 12.87
CA ASN A 26 -3.30 13.77 12.86
C ASN A 26 -3.95 15.14 13.17
N VAL A 27 -5.26 15.22 13.27
CA VAL A 27 -5.97 16.47 13.59
C VAL A 27 -6.18 16.57 15.09
N GLN A 28 -5.53 17.54 15.73
CA GLN A 28 -5.58 17.73 17.18
C GLN A 28 -6.96 18.20 17.65
N GLU A 29 -7.53 19.20 16.98
CA GLU A 29 -8.84 19.74 17.28
C GLU A 29 -9.89 19.25 16.28
N LYS A 30 -10.81 18.39 16.74
CA LYS A 30 -11.86 17.84 15.87
C LYS A 30 -12.76 18.89 15.23
N ALA A 31 -12.88 20.07 15.87
CA ALA A 31 -13.62 21.20 15.33
C ALA A 31 -13.04 21.71 14.01
N ASP A 32 -11.73 21.58 13.79
CA ASP A 32 -11.06 22.03 12.56
C ASP A 32 -11.40 21.17 11.35
N LEU A 33 -11.90 19.94 11.57
CA LEU A 33 -12.37 19.07 10.49
C LEU A 33 -13.68 19.58 9.86
N LEU A 34 -14.55 20.20 10.63
CA LEU A 34 -15.89 20.57 10.17
C LEU A 34 -15.87 21.52 8.96
N PRO A 35 -15.10 22.62 8.95
CA PRO A 35 -15.02 23.50 7.78
C PRO A 35 -14.47 22.78 6.54
N HIS A 36 -13.50 21.88 6.73
CA HIS A 36 -12.92 21.10 5.64
C HIS A 36 -13.93 20.09 5.06
N LEU A 37 -14.66 19.38 5.90
CA LEU A 37 -15.73 18.46 5.47
C LEU A 37 -16.86 19.20 4.74
N GLN A 38 -17.27 20.38 5.23
CA GLN A 38 -18.25 21.23 4.57
C GLN A 38 -17.76 21.69 3.19
N PHE A 39 -16.51 22.13 3.08
CA PHE A 39 -15.91 22.47 1.80
C PHE A 39 -15.92 21.29 0.83
N LEU A 40 -15.53 20.10 1.28
CA LEU A 40 -15.54 18.89 0.45
C LEU A 40 -16.98 18.53 0.02
N ALA A 41 -17.94 18.59 0.94
CA ALA A 41 -19.35 18.34 0.66
C ALA A 41 -19.93 19.27 -0.40
N SER A 42 -19.44 20.52 -0.49
CA SER A 42 -19.88 21.47 -1.51
C SER A 42 -19.35 21.18 -2.93
N GLN A 43 -18.35 20.28 -3.07
CA GLN A 43 -17.72 20.02 -4.36
C GLN A 43 -18.54 19.11 -5.27
N MET A 44 -19.26 18.15 -4.71
CA MET A 44 -20.18 17.26 -5.44
C MET A 44 -21.15 16.58 -4.46
N ASN A 45 -22.19 15.92 -5.02
CA ASN A 45 -23.11 15.13 -4.23
C ASN A 45 -22.50 13.76 -3.92
N PHE A 46 -21.97 13.60 -2.71
CA PHE A 46 -21.48 12.31 -2.22
C PHE A 46 -22.63 11.52 -1.59
N LEU A 47 -22.59 10.20 -1.72
CA LEU A 47 -23.48 9.31 -1.00
C LEU A 47 -23.27 9.44 0.52
N ASP A 48 -22.01 9.53 0.92
CA ASP A 48 -21.61 9.76 2.31
C ASP A 48 -20.21 10.38 2.37
N ILE A 49 -19.89 11.07 3.46
CA ILE A 49 -18.57 11.63 3.74
C ILE A 49 -18.13 11.12 5.11
N VAL A 50 -17.14 10.22 5.13
CA VAL A 50 -16.70 9.54 6.35
C VAL A 50 -15.28 9.96 6.70
N PRO A 51 -15.06 10.69 7.81
CA PRO A 51 -13.72 10.92 8.34
C PRO A 51 -13.18 9.62 8.95
N ILE A 52 -12.02 9.18 8.47
CA ILE A 52 -11.41 7.90 8.87
C ILE A 52 -9.94 8.08 9.32
N SER A 53 -9.45 7.12 10.06
CA SER A 53 -8.02 6.85 10.20
C SER A 53 -7.75 5.40 9.83
N ALA A 54 -7.12 5.18 8.69
CA ALA A 54 -6.72 3.85 8.27
C ALA A 54 -5.63 3.25 9.18
N GLU A 55 -4.84 4.10 9.84
CA GLU A 55 -3.79 3.69 10.78
C GLU A 55 -4.38 3.11 12.06
N THR A 56 -5.38 3.77 12.64
CA THR A 56 -6.01 3.36 13.89
C THR A 56 -7.24 2.48 13.72
N GLY A 57 -7.74 2.31 12.48
CA GLY A 57 -8.98 1.62 12.18
C GLY A 57 -10.25 2.46 12.41
N LEU A 58 -10.12 3.72 12.84
CA LEU A 58 -11.28 4.58 13.14
C LEU A 58 -12.18 4.73 11.91
N ASN A 59 -13.46 4.37 12.07
CA ASN A 59 -14.52 4.46 11.05
C ASN A 59 -14.26 3.67 9.75
N VAL A 60 -13.26 2.78 9.70
CA VAL A 60 -13.00 1.91 8.53
C VAL A 60 -14.18 0.95 8.30
N ASP A 61 -14.68 0.34 9.39
CA ASP A 61 -15.85 -0.55 9.33
C ASP A 61 -17.14 0.19 8.89
N THR A 62 -17.26 1.48 9.22
CA THR A 62 -18.37 2.33 8.77
C THR A 62 -18.37 2.44 7.24
N VAL A 63 -17.19 2.71 6.64
CA VAL A 63 -17.05 2.74 5.16
C VAL A 63 -17.41 1.39 4.56
N ALA A 64 -16.90 0.29 5.11
CA ALA A 64 -17.21 -1.05 4.65
C ALA A 64 -18.72 -1.36 4.74
N GLY A 65 -19.37 -0.94 5.80
CA GLY A 65 -20.82 -1.08 5.98
C GLY A 65 -21.63 -0.30 4.94
N ILE A 66 -21.24 0.94 4.65
CA ILE A 66 -21.89 1.76 3.62
C ILE A 66 -21.72 1.11 2.24
N VAL A 67 -20.49 0.65 1.91
CA VAL A 67 -20.23 -0.04 0.64
C VAL A 67 -21.11 -1.27 0.50
N ARG A 68 -21.12 -2.17 1.50
CA ARG A 68 -21.93 -3.41 1.45
C ARG A 68 -23.41 -3.13 1.24
N LYS A 69 -23.95 -2.07 1.86
CA LYS A 69 -25.36 -1.68 1.74
C LYS A 69 -25.75 -1.23 0.33
N HIS A 70 -24.79 -0.71 -0.45
CA HIS A 70 -25.04 -0.12 -1.76
C HIS A 70 -24.51 -0.95 -2.93
N LEU A 71 -23.82 -2.06 -2.63
CA LEU A 71 -23.44 -3.02 -3.66
C LEU A 71 -24.70 -3.74 -4.20
N PRO A 72 -24.81 -3.92 -5.52
CA PRO A 72 -25.89 -4.71 -6.09
C PRO A 72 -25.73 -6.19 -5.70
N GLU A 73 -26.87 -6.88 -5.52
CA GLU A 73 -26.86 -8.33 -5.43
C GLU A 73 -26.44 -8.92 -6.78
N ALA A 74 -25.30 -9.62 -6.80
CA ALA A 74 -24.75 -10.22 -7.98
C ALA A 74 -23.97 -11.50 -7.62
N ILE A 75 -23.66 -12.31 -8.63
CA ILE A 75 -22.72 -13.42 -8.47
C ILE A 75 -21.32 -12.90 -8.18
N HIS A 76 -20.53 -13.65 -7.43
CA HIS A 76 -19.12 -13.34 -7.21
C HIS A 76 -18.36 -13.35 -8.54
N HIS A 77 -17.60 -12.29 -8.82
CA HIS A 77 -16.77 -12.20 -10.02
C HIS A 77 -15.48 -13.02 -9.90
N PHE A 78 -15.07 -13.34 -8.69
CA PHE A 78 -13.89 -14.13 -8.36
C PHE A 78 -14.30 -15.34 -7.52
N PRO A 79 -13.58 -16.47 -7.60
CA PRO A 79 -13.75 -17.61 -6.70
C PRO A 79 -13.65 -17.21 -5.23
N GLU A 80 -14.35 -17.91 -4.35
CA GLU A 80 -14.39 -17.57 -2.91
C GLU A 80 -13.02 -17.66 -2.22
N ASP A 81 -12.11 -18.47 -2.75
CA ASP A 81 -10.73 -18.64 -2.29
C ASP A 81 -9.75 -17.59 -2.88
N TYR A 82 -10.25 -16.70 -3.75
CA TYR A 82 -9.42 -15.67 -4.39
C TYR A 82 -9.35 -14.42 -3.52
N ILE A 83 -8.27 -14.26 -2.76
CA ILE A 83 -8.06 -13.11 -1.87
C ILE A 83 -7.74 -11.83 -2.67
N THR A 84 -7.03 -11.99 -3.81
CA THR A 84 -6.60 -10.88 -4.68
C THR A 84 -6.37 -11.38 -6.11
N ASP A 85 -6.50 -10.48 -7.09
CA ASP A 85 -6.13 -10.71 -8.49
C ASP A 85 -4.62 -10.53 -8.75
N ARG A 86 -3.86 -10.13 -7.73
CA ARG A 86 -2.42 -9.89 -7.84
C ARG A 86 -1.62 -11.17 -7.66
N SER A 87 -0.49 -11.24 -8.37
CA SER A 87 0.42 -12.37 -8.26
C SER A 87 1.05 -12.45 -6.86
N GLN A 88 1.39 -13.65 -6.41
CA GLN A 88 2.15 -13.85 -5.15
C GLN A 88 3.46 -13.05 -5.14
N ARG A 89 4.10 -12.89 -6.29
CA ARG A 89 5.30 -12.08 -6.47
C ARG A 89 5.04 -10.60 -6.15
N PHE A 90 3.92 -10.05 -6.60
CA PHE A 90 3.49 -8.69 -6.26
C PHE A 90 3.20 -8.56 -4.76
N MET A 91 2.49 -9.51 -4.18
CA MET A 91 2.18 -9.51 -2.75
C MET A 91 3.45 -9.55 -1.90
N ALA A 92 4.46 -10.34 -2.30
CA ALA A 92 5.75 -10.38 -1.63
C ALA A 92 6.45 -9.01 -1.64
N SER A 93 6.41 -8.28 -2.77
CA SER A 93 7.00 -6.94 -2.85
C SER A 93 6.29 -5.95 -1.95
N GLU A 94 4.95 -5.99 -1.88
CA GLU A 94 4.16 -5.10 -1.04
C GLU A 94 4.33 -5.38 0.47
N ILE A 95 4.48 -6.64 0.86
CA ILE A 95 4.82 -6.99 2.26
C ILE A 95 6.17 -6.40 2.66
N ILE A 96 7.21 -6.54 1.81
CA ILE A 96 8.52 -5.95 2.09
C ILE A 96 8.39 -4.42 2.16
N ARG A 97 7.64 -3.80 1.24
CA ARG A 97 7.43 -2.36 1.20
C ARG A 97 6.70 -1.85 2.45
N GLU A 98 5.72 -2.56 2.94
CA GLU A 98 5.03 -2.25 4.19
C GLU A 98 5.99 -2.23 5.38
N LYS A 99 6.86 -3.25 5.51
CA LYS A 99 7.85 -3.29 6.59
C LYS A 99 8.86 -2.15 6.47
N LEU A 100 9.30 -1.83 5.25
CA LEU A 100 10.15 -0.66 5.02
C LEU A 100 9.48 0.63 5.51
N MET A 101 8.21 0.85 5.19
CA MET A 101 7.46 2.02 5.65
C MET A 101 7.34 2.09 7.17
N ARG A 102 7.06 0.98 7.84
CA ARG A 102 6.94 0.92 9.30
C ARG A 102 8.26 1.18 10.02
N PHE A 103 9.38 0.66 9.49
CA PHE A 103 10.69 0.74 10.17
C PHE A 103 11.55 1.95 9.78
N LEU A 104 11.24 2.65 8.70
CA LEU A 104 12.07 3.75 8.19
C LEU A 104 11.53 5.15 8.49
N GLY A 105 10.30 5.27 9.02
CA GLY A 105 9.68 6.55 9.36
C GLY A 105 9.19 7.34 8.13
N ALA A 106 8.71 8.56 8.36
CA ALA A 106 7.91 9.31 7.40
C ALA A 106 8.66 9.85 6.15
N GLU A 107 9.99 9.91 6.16
CA GLU A 107 10.76 10.61 5.11
C GLU A 107 11.18 9.73 3.93
N LEU A 108 11.26 8.41 4.10
CA LEU A 108 11.74 7.49 3.08
C LEU A 108 10.68 6.85 2.17
N PRO A 109 9.40 6.76 2.53
CA PRO A 109 8.42 5.92 1.81
C PRO A 109 8.24 6.24 0.32
N TYR A 110 8.49 7.49 -0.06
CA TYR A 110 8.30 7.96 -1.45
C TYR A 110 9.50 7.74 -2.37
N SER A 111 10.65 7.36 -1.80
CA SER A 111 11.92 7.19 -2.52
C SER A 111 12.44 5.75 -2.47
N VAL A 112 11.59 4.80 -2.03
CA VAL A 112 11.94 3.39 -1.92
C VAL A 112 10.94 2.54 -2.66
N THR A 113 11.44 1.62 -3.47
CA THR A 113 10.61 0.59 -4.10
C THR A 113 11.25 -0.78 -3.94
N VAL A 114 10.45 -1.83 -4.16
CA VAL A 114 10.87 -3.21 -4.02
C VAL A 114 10.62 -3.96 -5.31
N GLU A 115 11.67 -4.58 -5.84
CA GLU A 115 11.61 -5.48 -6.98
C GLU A 115 11.88 -6.91 -6.49
N ILE A 116 11.04 -7.85 -6.89
CA ILE A 116 11.30 -9.26 -6.63
C ILE A 116 12.08 -9.84 -7.81
N GLU A 117 13.37 -10.07 -7.64
CA GLU A 117 14.24 -10.61 -8.70
C GLU A 117 13.99 -12.11 -8.88
N ARG A 118 13.75 -12.83 -7.79
CA ARG A 118 13.52 -14.28 -7.81
C ARG A 118 12.31 -14.64 -6.96
N PHE A 119 11.46 -15.48 -7.51
CA PHE A 119 10.32 -16.09 -6.80
C PHE A 119 10.11 -17.48 -7.39
N ILE A 120 10.55 -18.49 -6.68
CA ILE A 120 10.46 -19.89 -7.14
C ILE A 120 9.99 -20.80 -6.00
N SER A 121 9.23 -21.83 -6.35
CA SER A 121 8.93 -22.93 -5.44
C SER A 121 10.19 -23.79 -5.24
N ASN A 122 10.42 -24.22 -4.00
CA ASN A 122 11.53 -25.11 -3.68
C ASN A 122 11.04 -26.54 -3.40
N GLU A 123 11.98 -27.49 -3.39
CA GLU A 123 11.69 -28.91 -3.21
C GLU A 123 11.08 -29.26 -1.85
N ARG A 124 11.10 -28.33 -0.89
CA ARG A 124 10.56 -28.49 0.47
C ARG A 124 9.11 -27.99 0.59
N GLY A 125 8.45 -27.69 -0.54
CA GLY A 125 7.08 -27.16 -0.57
C GLY A 125 6.96 -25.71 -0.13
N GLY A 126 8.06 -24.95 -0.16
CA GLY A 126 8.08 -23.53 0.16
C GLY A 126 8.55 -22.67 -1.00
N TYR A 127 8.91 -21.41 -0.71
CA TYR A 127 9.35 -20.43 -1.70
C TYR A 127 10.73 -19.86 -1.37
N ASP A 128 11.58 -19.73 -2.40
CA ASP A 128 12.80 -18.95 -2.34
C ASP A 128 12.55 -17.61 -3.02
N ILE A 129 12.68 -16.53 -2.26
CA ILE A 129 12.34 -15.17 -2.67
C ILE A 129 13.55 -14.27 -2.48
N ASN A 130 13.93 -13.56 -3.54
CA ASN A 130 14.96 -12.56 -3.51
C ASN A 130 14.37 -11.19 -3.80
N GLY A 131 14.46 -10.28 -2.82
CA GLY A 131 13.93 -8.92 -2.90
C GLY A 131 15.05 -7.89 -2.99
N LEU A 132 15.00 -7.07 -4.05
CA LEU A 132 15.86 -5.93 -4.26
C LEU A 132 15.15 -4.64 -3.82
N ILE A 133 15.69 -3.97 -2.83
CA ILE A 133 15.22 -2.67 -2.36
C ILE A 133 15.98 -1.60 -3.12
N LEU A 134 15.27 -0.80 -3.91
CA LEU A 134 15.81 0.31 -4.67
C LEU A 134 15.62 1.61 -3.90
N VAL A 135 16.68 2.38 -3.78
CA VAL A 135 16.71 3.71 -3.16
C VAL A 135 17.40 4.69 -4.09
N GLU A 136 17.14 5.99 -3.95
CA GLU A 136 17.71 7.02 -4.84
C GLU A 136 19.12 7.46 -4.44
N ARG A 137 19.47 7.37 -3.14
CA ARG A 137 20.72 7.96 -2.61
C ARG A 137 21.41 7.03 -1.61
N GLU A 138 22.73 7.14 -1.53
CA GLU A 138 23.57 6.38 -0.59
C GLU A 138 23.17 6.59 0.89
N GLY A 139 22.74 7.80 1.26
CA GLY A 139 22.24 8.07 2.61
C GLY A 139 21.03 7.21 2.96
N GLN A 140 20.11 7.04 2.02
CA GLN A 140 18.91 6.21 2.18
C GLN A 140 19.28 4.72 2.29
N LYS A 141 20.26 4.25 1.49
CA LYS A 141 20.79 2.90 1.60
C LYS A 141 21.32 2.60 3.00
N LYS A 142 22.09 3.53 3.58
CA LYS A 142 22.60 3.40 4.95
C LYS A 142 21.45 3.36 5.97
N MET A 143 20.39 4.14 5.77
CA MET A 143 19.21 4.15 6.64
C MET A 143 18.43 2.83 6.58
N VAL A 144 18.27 2.23 5.39
CA VAL A 144 17.62 0.93 5.19
C VAL A 144 18.43 -0.20 5.82
N ILE A 145 19.75 -0.21 5.60
CA ILE A 145 20.63 -1.25 6.14
C ILE A 145 20.71 -1.14 7.67
N GLY A 146 20.82 0.08 8.18
CA GLY A 146 20.99 0.34 9.62
C GLY A 146 22.38 -0.04 10.14
N ASN A 147 22.57 0.11 11.45
CA ASN A 147 23.86 -0.20 12.07
C ASN A 147 24.17 -1.70 11.93
N LYS A 148 25.29 -2.03 11.27
CA LYS A 148 25.73 -3.42 11.02
C LYS A 148 24.65 -4.32 10.40
N GLY A 149 23.73 -3.77 9.60
CA GLY A 149 22.67 -4.53 8.96
C GLY A 149 21.47 -4.89 9.87
N ALA A 150 21.39 -4.32 11.08
CA ALA A 150 20.35 -4.68 12.04
C ALA A 150 18.94 -4.37 11.52
N LYS A 151 18.78 -3.21 10.85
CA LYS A 151 17.45 -2.78 10.38
C LYS A 151 16.93 -3.64 9.23
N ILE A 152 17.74 -3.88 8.19
CA ILE A 152 17.33 -4.74 7.07
C ILE A 152 17.09 -6.19 7.53
N LYS A 153 17.83 -6.67 8.53
CA LYS A 153 17.60 -7.98 9.14
C LYS A 153 16.23 -8.05 9.80
N THR A 154 15.84 -7.04 10.58
CA THR A 154 14.52 -6.97 11.22
C THR A 154 13.41 -6.92 10.17
N ILE A 155 13.56 -6.07 9.14
CA ILE A 155 12.62 -5.98 8.02
C ILE A 155 12.44 -7.34 7.34
N GLY A 156 13.54 -8.04 7.07
CA GLY A 156 13.51 -9.38 6.45
C GLY A 156 12.83 -10.43 7.32
N ILE A 157 13.04 -10.40 8.63
CA ILE A 157 12.39 -11.33 9.57
C ILE A 157 10.88 -11.11 9.58
N GLU A 158 10.42 -9.87 9.75
CA GLU A 158 9.00 -9.53 9.80
C GLU A 158 8.31 -9.79 8.45
N ALA A 159 8.94 -9.39 7.33
CA ALA A 159 8.40 -9.65 6.01
C ALA A 159 8.26 -11.16 5.74
N ARG A 160 9.27 -11.94 6.09
CA ARG A 160 9.23 -13.41 5.94
C ARG A 160 8.09 -14.04 6.75
N LYS A 161 7.87 -13.57 7.97
CA LYS A 161 6.79 -14.06 8.84
C LYS A 161 5.42 -13.84 8.20
N ASP A 162 5.15 -12.62 7.73
CA ASP A 162 3.87 -12.29 7.08
C ASP A 162 3.69 -13.06 5.76
N MET A 163 4.78 -13.25 4.99
CA MET A 163 4.74 -14.08 3.78
C MET A 163 4.44 -15.54 4.08
N GLN A 164 5.00 -16.11 5.15
CA GLN A 164 4.71 -17.48 5.55
C GLN A 164 3.24 -17.65 5.94
N GLU A 165 2.66 -16.68 6.61
CA GLU A 165 1.24 -16.67 6.95
C GLU A 165 0.37 -16.53 5.69
N MET A 166 0.69 -15.57 4.81
CA MET A 166 -0.09 -15.32 3.58
C MET A 166 -0.03 -16.46 2.57
N PHE A 167 1.14 -17.08 2.40
CA PHE A 167 1.33 -18.15 1.40
C PHE A 167 1.09 -19.55 1.96
N GLU A 168 0.81 -19.64 3.27
CA GLU A 168 0.64 -20.91 3.98
C GLU A 168 1.78 -21.91 3.73
N ALA A 169 3.01 -21.40 3.54
CA ALA A 169 4.17 -22.16 3.13
C ALA A 169 5.48 -21.61 3.73
N PRO A 170 6.51 -22.45 3.92
CA PRO A 170 7.83 -21.99 4.31
C PRO A 170 8.41 -21.01 3.30
N VAL A 171 9.00 -19.90 3.78
CA VAL A 171 9.63 -18.88 2.93
C VAL A 171 11.09 -18.70 3.33
N HIS A 172 11.98 -18.78 2.35
CA HIS A 172 13.35 -18.29 2.43
C HIS A 172 13.42 -16.94 1.74
N LEU A 173 13.74 -15.88 2.51
CA LEU A 173 13.77 -14.50 2.02
C LEU A 173 15.17 -13.93 2.13
N GLU A 174 15.72 -13.45 1.01
CA GLU A 174 16.95 -12.68 0.95
C GLU A 174 16.65 -11.27 0.48
N LEU A 175 17.25 -10.27 1.15
CA LEU A 175 17.08 -8.87 0.83
C LEU A 175 18.42 -8.18 0.63
N TRP A 176 18.51 -7.33 -0.39
CA TRP A 176 19.61 -6.42 -0.58
C TRP A 176 19.16 -5.05 -1.05
N VAL A 177 20.03 -4.06 -0.90
CA VAL A 177 19.71 -2.66 -1.18
C VAL A 177 20.66 -2.13 -2.25
N LYS A 178 20.10 -1.54 -3.30
CA LYS A 178 20.82 -0.90 -4.39
C LYS A 178 20.41 0.55 -4.55
N VAL A 179 21.37 1.40 -4.84
CA VAL A 179 21.08 2.78 -5.25
C VAL A 179 20.83 2.82 -6.74
N LYS A 180 19.69 3.37 -7.14
CA LYS A 180 19.31 3.65 -8.53
C LYS A 180 18.64 5.01 -8.57
N SER A 181 19.34 6.05 -8.97
CA SER A 181 18.80 7.40 -9.08
C SER A 181 17.79 7.50 -10.23
N GLY A 182 16.72 8.30 -10.03
CA GLY A 182 15.73 8.61 -11.06
C GLY A 182 14.76 7.48 -11.41
N TRP A 183 14.66 6.42 -10.62
CA TRP A 183 13.71 5.34 -10.90
C TRP A 183 12.24 5.77 -10.77
N ALA A 184 11.97 6.76 -9.90
CA ALA A 184 10.62 7.26 -9.66
C ALA A 184 10.03 8.05 -10.84
N ASP A 185 10.90 8.60 -11.70
CA ASP A 185 10.53 9.37 -12.89
C ASP A 185 10.59 8.52 -14.19
N ASP A 186 11.00 7.25 -14.09
CA ASP A 186 11.10 6.34 -15.23
C ASP A 186 9.83 5.49 -15.37
N GLU A 187 8.96 5.86 -16.33
CA GLU A 187 7.73 5.10 -16.63
C GLU A 187 7.98 3.62 -16.92
N ARG A 188 9.11 3.27 -17.52
CA ARG A 188 9.45 1.85 -17.80
C ARG A 188 9.78 1.11 -16.52
N ALA A 189 10.49 1.77 -15.60
CA ALA A 189 10.76 1.22 -14.28
C ALA A 189 9.46 1.04 -13.49
N LEU A 190 8.56 2.02 -13.52
CA LEU A 190 7.25 1.95 -12.86
C LEU A 190 6.38 0.81 -13.40
N ARG A 191 6.33 0.63 -14.72
CA ARG A 191 5.62 -0.50 -15.35
C ARG A 191 6.19 -1.86 -14.96
N SER A 192 7.53 -1.99 -14.94
CA SER A 192 8.18 -3.24 -14.53
C SER A 192 7.93 -3.62 -13.07
N LEU A 193 7.63 -2.61 -12.24
CA LEU A 193 7.32 -2.75 -10.82
C LEU A 193 5.81 -2.96 -10.54
N GLY A 194 4.96 -2.95 -11.58
CA GLY A 194 3.53 -3.20 -11.46
C GLY A 194 2.68 -1.99 -11.04
N TYR A 195 3.21 -0.77 -11.18
CA TYR A 195 2.51 0.47 -10.81
C TYR A 195 1.66 1.08 -11.95
N VAL A 196 1.62 0.49 -13.14
CA VAL A 196 0.81 0.94 -14.29
C VAL A 196 0.18 -0.23 -15.00
#